data_92613d98cdb5292f741ac1d6f4d395e5
#
_entry.id   92613d98cdb5292f741ac1d6f4d395e5
#
_cell.length_a   1.000
_cell.length_b   1.000
_cell.length_c   1.000
_cell.angle_alpha   90.00
_cell.angle_beta   90.00
_cell.angle_gamma   90.00
#
_symmetry.space_group_name_H-M   'P 1'
#
loop_
_entity.id
_entity.type
_entity.pdbx_description
1 polymer ?
#
loop_
_entity_poly.entity_id
_entity_poly.type
_entity_poly.pdbx_seq_one_letter_code
_entity_poly.pdbx_strand_id
1 'polypeptide(L)'
;MTPPYDADTAAALEVLGPPIRIFRVFARRPDRAHGIAGWGRYYLSRRCALSLRHRELLILRTTARCGAEYEWGVHVQVFAGKAGLTGEQVRSVTSGQPDDSCWTDQADRAVLRAADVLDRDCDLSDADWAGLVAAVGEEGAVDALLICGWYRAISYIARATRLAPEPGTPLFAGTGTAD
;
A
#
# COMPACT_ATOMS: atom_id res chain seq x y z
N MET A 1 11.99 6.12 17.91
CA MET A 1 12.80 7.36 17.93
C MET A 1 11.89 8.57 18.01
N THR A 2 12.24 9.52 18.83
CA THR A 2 11.57 10.82 18.98
C THR A 2 12.59 11.94 18.73
N PRO A 3 12.17 13.10 18.21
CA PRO A 3 13.07 14.24 18.05
C PRO A 3 13.63 14.72 19.42
N PRO A 4 14.78 15.41 19.46
CA PRO A 4 15.62 15.72 18.30
C PRO A 4 16.36 14.49 17.76
N TYR A 5 16.57 14.44 16.41
CA TYR A 5 17.34 13.40 15.74
C TYR A 5 18.81 13.85 15.58
N ASP A 6 19.75 12.88 15.56
CA ASP A 6 21.10 13.14 15.10
C ASP A 6 21.11 13.52 13.60
N ALA A 7 22.24 14.07 13.12
CA ALA A 7 22.34 14.60 11.76
C ALA A 7 22.09 13.53 10.68
N ASP A 8 22.61 12.32 10.88
CA ASP A 8 22.48 11.23 9.91
C ASP A 8 21.03 10.73 9.82
N THR A 9 20.37 10.58 10.97
CA THR A 9 18.95 10.23 11.05
C THR A 9 18.07 11.31 10.44
N ALA A 10 18.36 12.59 10.69
CA ALA A 10 17.62 13.70 10.11
C ALA A 10 17.73 13.71 8.58
N ALA A 11 18.94 13.58 8.04
CA ALA A 11 19.18 13.48 6.60
C ALA A 11 18.48 12.27 5.96
N ALA A 12 18.48 11.12 6.62
CA ALA A 12 17.78 9.92 6.17
C ALA A 12 16.25 10.13 6.13
N LEU A 13 15.68 10.85 7.10
CA LEU A 13 14.26 11.18 7.11
C LEU A 13 13.89 12.16 5.99
N GLU A 14 14.74 13.15 5.67
CA GLU A 14 14.51 14.08 4.55
C GLU A 14 14.35 13.34 3.21
N VAL A 15 15.12 12.26 3.03
CA VAL A 15 15.04 11.44 1.80
C VAL A 15 13.75 10.64 1.70
N LEU A 16 13.20 10.21 2.85
CA LEU A 16 11.98 9.39 2.92
C LEU A 16 10.69 10.24 2.89
N GLY A 17 10.72 11.44 3.46
CA GLY A 17 9.57 12.33 3.59
C GLY A 17 9.16 12.58 5.05
N PRO A 18 7.89 12.99 5.31
CA PRO A 18 7.42 13.29 6.65
C PRO A 18 7.73 12.15 7.64
N PRO A 19 8.20 12.44 8.88
CA PRO A 19 8.75 11.45 9.79
C PRO A 19 7.69 10.58 10.47
N ILE A 20 6.86 9.90 9.68
CA ILE A 20 5.92 8.87 10.16
C ILE A 20 6.69 7.70 10.79
N ARG A 21 6.03 6.89 11.61
CA ARG A 21 6.68 5.86 12.43
C ARG A 21 7.49 4.86 11.61
N ILE A 22 6.99 4.43 10.46
CA ILE A 22 7.72 3.49 9.60
C ILE A 22 9.00 4.11 9.01
N PHE A 23 8.97 5.40 8.63
CA PHE A 23 10.15 6.09 8.15
C PHE A 23 11.21 6.25 9.24
N ARG A 24 10.78 6.45 10.50
CA ARG A 24 11.70 6.43 11.64
C ARG A 24 12.36 5.06 11.86
N VAL A 25 11.65 3.96 11.56
CA VAL A 25 12.26 2.61 11.56
C VAL A 25 13.29 2.47 10.46
N PHE A 26 13.00 2.97 9.26
CA PHE A 26 13.96 2.92 8.14
C PHE A 26 15.18 3.77 8.38
N ALA A 27 15.00 4.99 8.89
CA ALA A 27 16.06 5.96 9.13
C ALA A 27 17.06 5.56 10.23
N ARG A 28 16.77 4.53 11.04
CA ARG A 28 17.77 3.96 11.96
C ARG A 28 19.04 3.47 11.27
N ARG A 29 18.99 3.25 9.97
CA ARG A 29 20.14 2.96 9.12
C ARG A 29 20.03 3.84 7.87
N PRO A 30 20.87 4.87 7.73
CA PRO A 30 20.83 5.77 6.59
C PRO A 30 20.90 5.06 5.24
N ASP A 31 21.79 4.08 5.08
CA ASP A 31 21.90 3.29 3.84
C ASP A 31 20.61 2.58 3.47
N ARG A 32 19.90 2.03 4.45
CA ARG A 32 18.59 1.40 4.24
C ARG A 32 17.56 2.43 3.79
N ALA A 33 17.51 3.61 4.43
CA ALA A 33 16.61 4.67 4.04
C ALA A 33 16.83 5.11 2.60
N HIS A 34 18.08 5.31 2.19
CA HIS A 34 18.44 5.66 0.81
C HIS A 34 18.04 4.58 -0.19
N GLY A 35 18.29 3.30 0.12
CA GLY A 35 17.87 2.17 -0.73
C GLY A 35 16.36 2.10 -0.93
N ILE A 36 15.59 2.29 0.15
CA ILE A 36 14.12 2.25 0.13
C ILE A 36 13.51 3.46 -0.57
N ALA A 37 14.08 4.65 -0.41
CA ALA A 37 13.52 5.90 -0.96
C ALA A 37 13.37 5.87 -2.49
N GLY A 38 14.21 5.13 -3.20
CA GLY A 38 14.09 4.92 -4.65
C GLY A 38 12.75 4.28 -5.04
N TRP A 39 12.35 3.25 -4.33
CA TRP A 39 11.08 2.56 -4.50
C TRP A 39 9.88 3.48 -4.26
N GLY A 40 9.84 4.14 -3.10
CA GLY A 40 8.77 5.08 -2.78
C GLY A 40 8.63 6.20 -3.81
N ARG A 41 9.75 6.78 -4.24
CA ARG A 41 9.73 7.84 -5.27
C ARG A 41 9.22 7.37 -6.62
N TYR A 42 9.45 6.13 -7.01
CA TYR A 42 8.91 5.58 -8.25
C TYR A 42 7.42 5.28 -8.10
N TYR A 43 7.07 4.40 -7.19
CA TYR A 43 5.70 3.89 -7.07
C TYR A 43 4.68 4.93 -6.59
N LEU A 44 5.09 5.92 -5.78
CA LEU A 44 4.19 6.99 -5.33
C LEU A 44 4.19 8.22 -6.26
N SER A 45 4.81 8.13 -7.42
CA SER A 45 4.87 9.20 -8.41
C SER A 45 4.00 8.90 -9.64
N ARG A 46 3.95 9.89 -10.56
CA ARG A 46 3.34 9.73 -11.89
C ARG A 46 4.18 8.90 -12.88
N ARG A 47 5.34 8.40 -12.45
CA ARG A 47 6.23 7.57 -13.27
C ARG A 47 5.82 6.10 -13.24
N CYS A 48 5.10 5.67 -12.21
CA CYS A 48 4.48 4.37 -12.13
C CYS A 48 3.45 4.22 -13.26
N ALA A 49 3.44 3.08 -13.92
CA ALA A 49 2.54 2.81 -15.04
C ALA A 49 1.07 2.63 -14.61
N LEU A 50 0.82 2.45 -13.31
CA LEU A 50 -0.52 2.34 -12.75
C LEU A 50 -1.15 3.71 -12.49
N SER A 51 -2.47 3.80 -12.69
CA SER A 51 -3.25 4.92 -12.19
C SER A 51 -3.15 5.02 -10.67
N LEU A 52 -3.36 6.22 -10.10
CA LEU A 52 -3.44 6.39 -8.65
C LEU A 52 -4.46 5.42 -8.03
N ARG A 53 -5.62 5.26 -8.69
CA ARG A 53 -6.69 4.38 -8.21
C ARG A 53 -6.24 2.92 -8.14
N HIS A 54 -5.73 2.36 -9.23
CA HIS A 54 -5.30 0.97 -9.26
C HIS A 54 -4.14 0.69 -8.31
N ARG A 55 -3.20 1.62 -8.20
CA ARG A 55 -2.11 1.56 -7.23
C ARG A 55 -2.64 1.45 -5.80
N GLU A 56 -3.57 2.33 -5.40
CA GLU A 56 -4.12 2.31 -4.05
C GLU A 56 -5.01 1.09 -3.79
N LEU A 57 -5.73 0.58 -4.79
CA LEU A 57 -6.45 -0.70 -4.65
C LEU A 57 -5.51 -1.86 -4.30
N LEU A 58 -4.38 -1.97 -5.01
CA LEU A 58 -3.36 -3.00 -4.73
C LEU A 58 -2.77 -2.84 -3.33
N ILE A 59 -2.39 -1.61 -2.96
CA ILE A 59 -1.80 -1.30 -1.65
C ILE A 59 -2.76 -1.63 -0.52
N LEU A 60 -3.99 -1.12 -0.60
CA LEU A 60 -5.00 -1.32 0.43
C LEU A 60 -5.40 -2.80 0.55
N ARG A 61 -5.56 -3.50 -0.59
CA ARG A 61 -5.88 -4.92 -0.56
C ARG A 61 -4.77 -5.75 0.03
N THR A 62 -3.52 -5.55 -0.41
CA THR A 62 -2.35 -6.27 0.10
C THR A 62 -2.15 -6.04 1.59
N THR A 63 -2.20 -4.79 2.04
CA THR A 63 -2.01 -4.45 3.46
C THR A 63 -3.14 -4.99 4.34
N ALA A 64 -4.39 -4.98 3.83
CA ALA A 64 -5.53 -5.59 4.52
C ALA A 64 -5.37 -7.12 4.65
N ARG A 65 -5.00 -7.80 3.56
CA ARG A 65 -4.74 -9.26 3.58
C ARG A 65 -3.60 -9.63 4.51
N CYS A 66 -2.56 -8.81 4.59
CA CYS A 66 -1.48 -8.97 5.57
C CYS A 66 -1.89 -8.60 7.01
N GLY A 67 -3.07 -8.05 7.26
CA GLY A 67 -3.48 -7.53 8.56
C GLY A 67 -2.62 -6.34 9.04
N ALA A 68 -2.07 -5.56 8.12
CA ALA A 68 -1.17 -4.44 8.39
C ALA A 68 -1.95 -3.13 8.52
N GLU A 69 -2.74 -3.02 9.57
CA GLU A 69 -3.62 -1.87 9.84
C GLU A 69 -2.89 -0.53 9.85
N TYR A 70 -1.66 -0.49 10.34
CA TYR A 70 -0.83 0.71 10.32
C TYR A 70 -0.69 1.28 8.91
N GLU A 71 -0.18 0.48 7.98
CA GLU A 71 0.09 0.92 6.60
C GLU A 71 -1.21 1.19 5.83
N TRP A 72 -2.19 0.31 6.00
CA TRP A 72 -3.53 0.50 5.45
C TRP A 72 -4.14 1.83 5.88
N GLY A 73 -4.10 2.16 7.18
CA GLY A 73 -4.65 3.39 7.73
C GLY A 73 -3.97 4.65 7.17
N VAL A 74 -2.65 4.64 7.03
CA VAL A 74 -1.88 5.74 6.41
C VAL A 74 -2.34 5.95 4.97
N HIS A 75 -2.46 4.87 4.17
CA HIS A 75 -2.89 4.96 2.77
C HIS A 75 -4.35 5.39 2.63
N VAL A 76 -5.26 4.91 3.47
CA VAL A 76 -6.65 5.38 3.47
C VAL A 76 -6.71 6.87 3.75
N GLN A 77 -6.04 7.34 4.80
CA GLN A 77 -6.05 8.75 5.19
C GLN A 77 -5.50 9.68 4.10
N VAL A 78 -4.41 9.30 3.45
CA VAL A 78 -3.69 10.17 2.52
C VAL A 78 -4.23 10.08 1.10
N PHE A 79 -4.64 8.89 0.67
CA PHE A 79 -4.86 8.61 -0.75
C PHE A 79 -6.27 8.15 -1.14
N ALA A 80 -7.08 7.55 -0.25
CA ALA A 80 -8.38 7.00 -0.65
C ALA A 80 -9.29 8.04 -1.33
N GLY A 81 -9.42 9.23 -0.75
CA GLY A 81 -10.20 10.31 -1.36
C GLY A 81 -9.62 10.80 -2.69
N LYS A 82 -8.29 10.89 -2.81
CA LYS A 82 -7.61 11.29 -4.06
C LYS A 82 -7.73 10.23 -5.16
N ALA A 83 -7.82 8.96 -4.77
CA ALA A 83 -8.06 7.82 -5.66
C ALA A 83 -9.55 7.67 -6.06
N GLY A 84 -10.43 8.53 -5.53
CA GLY A 84 -11.85 8.49 -5.79
C GLY A 84 -12.56 7.27 -5.17
N LEU A 85 -12.02 6.73 -4.07
CA LEU A 85 -12.63 5.61 -3.36
C LEU A 85 -13.75 6.10 -2.44
N THR A 86 -14.93 5.49 -2.55
CA THR A 86 -16.03 5.71 -1.63
C THR A 86 -15.80 4.97 -0.30
N GLY A 87 -16.50 5.36 0.75
CA GLY A 87 -16.45 4.64 2.03
C GLY A 87 -16.88 3.16 1.92
N GLU A 88 -17.81 2.84 0.99
CA GLU A 88 -18.19 1.46 0.70
C GLU A 88 -17.05 0.69 0.03
N GLN A 89 -16.37 1.30 -0.94
CA GLN A 89 -15.22 0.71 -1.59
C GLN A 89 -14.03 0.51 -0.64
N VAL A 90 -13.80 1.44 0.29
CA VAL A 90 -12.77 1.27 1.34
C VAL A 90 -13.12 0.08 2.25
N ARG A 91 -14.38 -0.11 2.63
CA ARG A 91 -14.79 -1.30 3.39
C ARG A 91 -14.62 -2.59 2.57
N SER A 92 -15.06 -2.58 1.32
CA SER A 92 -14.95 -3.76 0.44
C SER A 92 -13.50 -4.13 0.12
N VAL A 93 -12.62 -3.16 -0.18
CA VAL A 93 -11.19 -3.47 -0.40
C VAL A 93 -10.53 -4.07 0.85
N THR A 94 -11.04 -3.78 2.03
CA THR A 94 -10.51 -4.29 3.30
C THR A 94 -10.98 -5.71 3.59
N SER A 95 -12.28 -5.98 3.52
CA SER A 95 -12.87 -7.24 3.99
C SER A 95 -13.88 -7.89 3.04
N GLY A 96 -14.23 -7.21 1.94
CA GLY A 96 -15.18 -7.70 0.94
C GLY A 96 -14.52 -8.52 -0.17
N GLN A 97 -15.22 -8.61 -1.30
CA GLN A 97 -14.82 -9.41 -2.47
C GLN A 97 -14.68 -8.53 -3.73
N PRO A 98 -13.84 -8.94 -4.70
CA PRO A 98 -13.72 -8.23 -5.98
C PRO A 98 -15.04 -8.12 -6.76
N ASP A 99 -16.01 -8.98 -6.47
CA ASP A 99 -17.31 -9.01 -7.14
C ASP A 99 -18.41 -8.24 -6.37
N ASP A 100 -18.09 -7.56 -5.27
CA ASP A 100 -19.04 -6.71 -4.56
C ASP A 100 -19.64 -5.64 -5.49
N SER A 101 -20.89 -5.28 -5.28
CA SER A 101 -21.66 -4.39 -6.17
C SER A 101 -21.08 -2.98 -6.28
N CYS A 102 -20.27 -2.54 -5.31
CA CYS A 102 -19.58 -1.25 -5.35
C CYS A 102 -18.44 -1.19 -6.39
N TRP A 103 -18.00 -2.32 -6.92
CA TRP A 103 -17.00 -2.40 -7.97
C TRP A 103 -17.66 -2.52 -9.35
N THR A 104 -17.98 -1.39 -9.95
CA THR A 104 -18.64 -1.34 -11.27
C THR A 104 -17.65 -1.38 -12.44
N ASP A 105 -16.39 -1.01 -12.22
CA ASP A 105 -15.32 -1.06 -13.21
C ASP A 105 -14.67 -2.46 -13.23
N GLN A 106 -14.60 -3.06 -14.40
CA GLN A 106 -13.98 -4.38 -14.60
C GLN A 106 -12.46 -4.33 -14.31
N ALA A 107 -11.80 -3.20 -14.57
CA ALA A 107 -10.38 -3.05 -14.28
C ALA A 107 -10.12 -3.05 -12.76
N ASP A 108 -10.96 -2.38 -11.95
CA ASP A 108 -10.88 -2.43 -10.51
C ASP A 108 -11.01 -3.88 -10.00
N ARG A 109 -11.98 -4.64 -10.53
CA ARG A 109 -12.19 -6.05 -10.15
C ARG A 109 -10.98 -6.92 -10.51
N ALA A 110 -10.41 -6.74 -11.71
CA ALA A 110 -9.23 -7.49 -12.13
C ALA A 110 -8.02 -7.21 -11.23
N VAL A 111 -7.79 -5.96 -10.89
CA VAL A 111 -6.72 -5.53 -9.99
C VAL A 111 -6.89 -6.12 -8.59
N LEU A 112 -8.09 -6.08 -8.02
CA LEU A 112 -8.39 -6.66 -6.72
C LEU A 112 -8.23 -8.18 -6.70
N ARG A 113 -8.68 -8.84 -7.76
CA ARG A 113 -8.53 -10.30 -7.93
C ARG A 113 -7.06 -10.69 -8.02
N ALA A 114 -6.26 -9.95 -8.79
CA ALA A 114 -4.83 -10.19 -8.88
C ALA A 114 -4.15 -10.07 -7.51
N ALA A 115 -4.49 -9.05 -6.71
CA ALA A 115 -3.96 -8.90 -5.36
C ALA A 115 -4.32 -10.08 -4.46
N ASP A 116 -5.56 -10.59 -4.53
CA ASP A 116 -6.01 -11.74 -3.74
C ASP A 116 -5.30 -13.05 -4.15
N VAL A 117 -5.12 -13.26 -5.45
CA VAL A 117 -4.43 -14.45 -5.97
C VAL A 117 -2.95 -14.42 -5.58
N LEU A 118 -2.28 -13.27 -5.76
CA LEU A 118 -0.89 -13.08 -5.35
C LEU A 118 -0.69 -13.27 -3.83
N ASP A 119 -1.64 -12.83 -3.02
CA ASP A 119 -1.58 -13.03 -1.55
C ASP A 119 -1.63 -14.52 -1.19
N ARG A 120 -2.48 -15.28 -1.86
CA ARG A 120 -2.73 -16.69 -1.57
C ARG A 120 -1.67 -17.61 -2.16
N ASP A 121 -1.32 -17.40 -3.45
CA ASP A 121 -0.59 -18.37 -4.26
C ASP A 121 0.83 -17.91 -4.61
N CYS A 122 1.16 -16.61 -4.44
CA CYS A 122 2.41 -15.98 -4.90
C CYS A 122 2.62 -16.12 -6.41
N ASP A 123 1.57 -16.35 -7.18
CA ASP A 123 1.57 -16.59 -8.63
C ASP A 123 0.26 -16.10 -9.24
N LEU A 124 0.22 -15.95 -10.57
CA LEU A 124 -0.98 -15.70 -11.35
C LEU A 124 -1.10 -16.79 -12.43
N SER A 125 -2.31 -17.33 -12.61
CA SER A 125 -2.59 -18.16 -13.78
C SER A 125 -2.49 -17.33 -15.06
N ASP A 126 -2.35 -17.99 -16.22
CA ASP A 126 -2.35 -17.30 -17.53
C ASP A 126 -3.62 -16.44 -17.73
N ALA A 127 -4.76 -16.89 -17.21
CA ALA A 127 -6.02 -16.16 -17.28
C ALA A 127 -6.03 -14.92 -16.36
N ASP A 128 -5.50 -15.04 -15.12
CA ASP A 128 -5.39 -13.91 -14.20
C ASP A 128 -4.39 -12.88 -14.71
N TRP A 129 -3.25 -13.33 -15.24
CA TRP A 129 -2.26 -12.46 -15.88
C TRP A 129 -2.87 -11.71 -17.07
N ALA A 130 -3.53 -12.42 -17.99
CA ALA A 130 -4.18 -11.80 -19.16
C ALA A 130 -5.25 -10.78 -18.73
N GLY A 131 -6.03 -11.08 -17.69
CA GLY A 131 -7.03 -10.18 -17.14
C GLY A 131 -6.40 -8.92 -16.52
N LEU A 132 -5.29 -9.05 -15.80
CA LEU A 132 -4.56 -7.92 -15.25
C LEU A 132 -3.94 -7.06 -16.35
N VAL A 133 -3.29 -7.67 -17.36
CA VAL A 133 -2.73 -6.95 -18.51
C VAL A 133 -3.82 -6.20 -19.30
N ALA A 134 -4.99 -6.82 -19.50
CA ALA A 134 -6.12 -6.14 -20.14
C ALA A 134 -6.62 -4.92 -19.34
N ALA A 135 -6.52 -4.96 -18.02
CA ALA A 135 -6.96 -3.88 -17.13
C ALA A 135 -5.97 -2.71 -17.05
N VAL A 136 -4.66 -2.99 -17.00
CA VAL A 136 -3.64 -1.96 -16.67
C VAL A 136 -2.48 -1.89 -17.66
N GLY A 137 -2.49 -2.68 -18.71
CA GLY A 137 -1.37 -2.81 -19.64
C GLY A 137 -0.22 -3.68 -19.09
N GLU A 138 0.71 -4.04 -19.95
CA GLU A 138 1.81 -4.96 -19.60
C GLU A 138 2.74 -4.36 -18.53
N GLU A 139 3.17 -3.11 -18.70
CA GLU A 139 4.00 -2.40 -17.72
C GLU A 139 3.26 -2.18 -16.40
N GLY A 140 1.96 -1.87 -16.46
CA GLY A 140 1.11 -1.74 -15.28
C GLY A 140 0.96 -3.05 -14.53
N ALA A 141 0.90 -4.19 -15.24
CA ALA A 141 0.85 -5.51 -14.63
C ALA A 141 2.16 -5.84 -13.89
N VAL A 142 3.33 -5.53 -14.47
CA VAL A 142 4.62 -5.68 -13.78
C VAL A 142 4.70 -4.79 -12.53
N ASP A 143 4.29 -3.52 -12.65
CA ASP A 143 4.23 -2.63 -11.49
C ASP A 143 3.27 -3.14 -10.40
N ALA A 144 2.16 -3.78 -10.77
CA ALA A 144 1.23 -4.39 -9.82
C ALA A 144 1.87 -5.51 -9.00
N LEU A 145 2.63 -6.41 -9.65
CA LEU A 145 3.38 -7.47 -8.95
C LEU A 145 4.38 -6.87 -7.96
N LEU A 146 5.12 -5.87 -8.39
CA LEU A 146 6.14 -5.21 -7.57
C LEU A 146 5.52 -4.46 -6.39
N ILE A 147 4.40 -3.78 -6.58
CA ILE A 147 3.66 -3.11 -5.50
C ILE A 147 3.14 -4.12 -4.47
N CYS A 148 2.52 -5.21 -4.90
CA CYS A 148 2.05 -6.25 -3.98
C CYS A 148 3.20 -6.83 -3.15
N GLY A 149 4.32 -7.18 -3.78
CA GLY A 149 5.51 -7.68 -3.10
C GLY A 149 6.11 -6.66 -2.13
N TRP A 150 6.20 -5.40 -2.54
CA TRP A 150 6.72 -4.32 -1.71
C TRP A 150 5.86 -4.06 -0.47
N TYR A 151 4.55 -3.90 -0.64
CA TYR A 151 3.65 -3.65 0.48
C TYR A 151 3.47 -4.86 1.40
N ARG A 152 3.71 -6.07 0.89
CA ARG A 152 3.86 -7.25 1.75
C ARG A 152 5.10 -7.14 2.64
N ALA A 153 6.25 -6.73 2.10
CA ALA A 153 7.47 -6.49 2.89
C ALA A 153 7.28 -5.36 3.93
N ILE A 154 6.63 -4.26 3.54
CA ILE A 154 6.26 -3.17 4.45
C ILE A 154 5.34 -3.67 5.57
N SER A 155 4.36 -4.51 5.24
CA SER A 155 3.44 -5.11 6.21
C SER A 155 4.18 -5.97 7.25
N TYR A 156 5.18 -6.74 6.83
CA TYR A 156 6.01 -7.50 7.76
C TYR A 156 6.73 -6.59 8.76
N ILE A 157 7.31 -5.50 8.28
CA ILE A 157 8.01 -4.54 9.13
C ILE A 157 7.04 -3.90 10.12
N ALA A 158 5.92 -3.34 9.64
CA ALA A 158 4.95 -2.67 10.49
C ALA A 158 4.40 -3.60 11.59
N ARG A 159 4.05 -4.84 11.22
CA ARG A 159 3.49 -5.82 12.17
C ARG A 159 4.54 -6.39 13.12
N ALA A 160 5.69 -6.82 12.62
CA ALA A 160 6.73 -7.42 13.45
C ALA A 160 7.32 -6.42 14.45
N THR A 161 7.43 -5.14 14.08
CA THR A 161 7.91 -4.08 14.97
C THR A 161 6.80 -3.43 15.82
N ARG A 162 5.56 -3.94 15.71
CA ARG A 162 4.41 -3.46 16.48
C ARG A 162 4.21 -1.94 16.35
N LEU A 163 4.26 -1.42 15.12
CA LEU A 163 4.02 0.01 14.90
C LEU A 163 2.60 0.37 15.31
N ALA A 164 2.49 1.30 16.25
CA ALA A 164 1.19 1.90 16.57
C ALA A 164 0.69 2.72 15.38
N PRO A 165 -0.61 2.77 15.11
CA PRO A 165 -1.20 3.64 14.08
C PRO A 165 -0.76 5.11 14.25
N GLU A 166 -0.66 5.86 13.17
CA GLU A 166 -0.44 7.31 13.26
C GLU A 166 -1.70 7.99 13.82
N PRO A 167 -1.55 9.11 14.55
CA PRO A 167 -2.71 9.80 15.10
C PRO A 167 -3.73 10.18 14.02
N GLY A 168 -5.00 9.91 14.26
CA GLY A 168 -6.10 10.23 13.34
C GLY A 168 -6.23 9.31 12.13
N THR A 169 -5.36 8.30 11.95
CA THR A 169 -5.54 7.33 10.87
C THR A 169 -6.74 6.42 11.15
N PRO A 170 -7.54 6.09 10.13
CA PRO A 170 -8.59 5.10 10.29
C PRO A 170 -8.01 3.72 10.61
N LEU A 171 -8.75 2.96 11.40
CA LEU A 171 -8.46 1.58 11.76
C LEU A 171 -9.40 0.63 10.99
N PHE A 172 -9.11 -0.67 11.01
CA PHE A 172 -10.02 -1.66 10.46
C PHE A 172 -11.41 -1.55 11.11
N ALA A 173 -12.47 -1.84 10.36
CA ALA A 173 -13.84 -1.65 10.82
C ALA A 173 -14.08 -2.27 12.21
N GLY A 174 -14.62 -1.47 13.15
CA GLY A 174 -14.90 -1.87 14.52
C GLY A 174 -13.91 -1.36 15.57
N THR A 175 -12.79 -0.74 15.19
CA THR A 175 -11.76 -0.27 16.12
C THR A 175 -11.67 1.26 16.26
N GLY A 176 -12.45 2.03 15.47
CA GLY A 176 -12.46 3.51 15.53
C GLY A 176 -11.31 4.18 14.77
N THR A 177 -10.86 5.33 15.23
CA THR A 177 -9.64 6.04 14.77
C THR A 177 -8.56 5.96 15.84
N ALA A 178 -7.30 6.02 15.42
CA ALA A 178 -6.16 6.11 16.35
C ALA A 178 -6.14 7.49 17.03
N ASP A 179 -5.92 7.49 18.34
CA ASP A 179 -5.72 8.69 19.15
C ASP A 179 -4.35 9.36 18.91
#